data_ef4b4ae564095401161bd5aeb9df2c47
#
_entry.id   ef4b4ae564095401161bd5aeb9df2c47
#
_cell.length_a   1.000
_cell.length_b   1.000
_cell.length_c   1.000
_cell.angle_alpha   90.00
_cell.angle_beta   90.00
_cell.angle_gamma   90.00
#
_symmetry.space_group_name_H-M   'P 1'
#
loop_
_entity.id
_entity.type
_entity.pdbx_description
1 polymer ?
#
loop_
_entity_poly.entity_id
_entity_poly.type
_entity_poly.pdbx_seq_one_letter_code
_entity_poly.pdbx_strand_id
1 'polypeptide(L)'
;SGIGKELAKYLANKNKKLYLLARSIDKLNLLKKELEEKFSFLKCICIKYDLTDINNLENIVKNYDVDLLINCAGFGKITDFLKLSDKEDLDTINVNFISPMILTKKYSEKFLQKGEGIILNICSTAALYQHPYMAVYSSTKSALLHYSLALDEELHNKNKNVRVLSVCPGPTASNFFDKDIQAKFGSSQKFMMSSKDVAKRIIKIIEKKKRFSIIGFRNKLSMFLLNLLPASLQLRLVGLVLKKVIK
;
A
#
# COMPACT_ATOMS: atom_id res chain seq x y z
N SER A 1 -6.56 -2.83 9.76
CA SER A 1 -5.63 -3.94 10.02
C SER A 1 -4.25 -3.61 9.46
N GLY A 2 -3.21 -4.30 9.91
CA GLY A 2 -1.87 -4.23 9.35
C GLY A 2 -1.26 -2.83 9.34
N ILE A 3 -0.54 -2.52 8.25
CA ILE A 3 0.23 -1.27 8.08
C ILE A 3 -0.67 -0.04 8.22
N GLY A 4 -1.88 -0.05 7.62
CA GLY A 4 -2.80 1.09 7.66
C GLY A 4 -3.27 1.43 9.07
N LYS A 5 -3.55 0.42 9.92
CA LYS A 5 -3.89 0.64 11.33
C LYS A 5 -2.74 1.31 12.08
N GLU A 6 -1.52 0.83 11.89
CA GLU A 6 -0.35 1.37 12.57
C GLU A 6 0.01 2.77 12.07
N LEU A 7 -0.15 3.05 10.77
CA LEU A 7 -0.01 4.41 10.23
C LEU A 7 -1.03 5.37 10.87
N ALA A 8 -2.30 4.97 10.99
CA ALA A 8 -3.31 5.77 11.65
C ALA A 8 -2.92 6.10 13.10
N LYS A 9 -2.36 5.13 13.85
CA LYS A 9 -1.86 5.35 15.23
C LYS A 9 -0.72 6.35 15.30
N TYR A 10 0.23 6.30 14.37
CA TYR A 10 1.34 7.26 14.32
C TYR A 10 0.84 8.67 13.95
N LEU A 11 -0.07 8.77 12.97
CA LEU A 11 -0.59 10.04 12.50
C LEU A 11 -1.53 10.70 13.52
N ALA A 12 -2.28 9.91 14.29
CA ALA A 12 -3.16 10.40 15.35
C ALA A 12 -2.45 11.26 16.38
N ASN A 13 -1.18 10.97 16.67
CA ASN A 13 -0.38 11.72 17.64
C ASN A 13 0.00 13.13 17.18
N LYS A 14 -0.07 13.42 15.88
CA LYS A 14 0.43 14.68 15.29
C LYS A 14 -0.65 15.49 14.59
N ASN A 15 -1.81 14.93 14.33
CA ASN A 15 -2.84 15.51 13.49
C ASN A 15 -4.15 15.71 14.24
N LYS A 16 -4.84 16.81 13.94
CA LYS A 16 -6.13 17.14 14.56
C LYS A 16 -7.31 16.38 13.92
N LYS A 17 -7.14 15.87 12.69
CA LYS A 17 -8.19 15.21 11.92
C LYS A 17 -7.64 14.03 11.11
N LEU A 18 -8.33 12.90 11.20
CA LEU A 18 -8.06 11.71 10.38
C LEU A 18 -9.33 11.23 9.69
N TYR A 19 -9.22 10.93 8.41
CA TYR A 19 -10.21 10.20 7.64
C TYR A 19 -9.76 8.75 7.52
N LEU A 20 -10.59 7.82 7.98
CA LEU A 20 -10.32 6.39 7.97
C LEU A 20 -11.30 5.72 7.01
N LEU A 21 -10.81 5.24 5.87
CA LEU A 21 -11.61 4.63 4.82
C LEU A 21 -11.35 3.13 4.72
N ALA A 22 -12.41 2.31 4.83
CA ALA A 22 -12.38 0.87 4.58
C ALA A 22 -13.80 0.29 4.40
N ARG A 23 -13.89 -0.98 4.00
CA ARG A 23 -15.16 -1.70 3.85
C ARG A 23 -15.88 -1.98 5.17
N SER A 24 -15.14 -2.32 6.23
CA SER A 24 -15.71 -2.68 7.54
C SER A 24 -15.83 -1.45 8.44
N ILE A 25 -17.05 -0.89 8.53
CA ILE A 25 -17.34 0.26 9.40
C ILE A 25 -17.09 -0.05 10.87
N ASP A 26 -17.38 -1.28 11.31
CA ASP A 26 -17.21 -1.67 12.72
C ASP A 26 -15.75 -1.63 13.14
N LYS A 27 -14.84 -2.15 12.27
CA LYS A 27 -13.39 -2.09 12.51
C LYS A 27 -12.86 -0.66 12.50
N LEU A 28 -13.46 0.23 11.70
CA LEU A 28 -13.12 1.65 11.69
C LEU A 28 -13.56 2.33 12.97
N ASN A 29 -14.78 2.07 13.43
CA ASN A 29 -15.33 2.65 14.66
C ASN A 29 -14.54 2.19 15.90
N LEU A 30 -14.15 0.92 15.97
CA LEU A 30 -13.27 0.43 17.04
C LEU A 30 -11.91 1.16 17.04
N LEU A 31 -11.30 1.35 15.87
CA LEU A 31 -10.04 2.09 15.77
C LEU A 31 -10.23 3.57 16.11
N LYS A 32 -11.31 4.20 15.64
CA LYS A 32 -11.67 5.57 16.00
C LYS A 32 -11.74 5.74 17.50
N LYS A 33 -12.49 4.88 18.20
CA LYS A 33 -12.62 4.91 19.66
C LYS A 33 -11.25 4.81 20.34
N GLU A 34 -10.43 3.81 19.96
CA GLU A 34 -9.06 3.63 20.47
C GLU A 34 -8.21 4.89 20.32
N LEU A 35 -8.34 5.61 19.19
CA LEU A 35 -7.52 6.78 18.89
C LEU A 35 -8.01 8.05 19.58
N GLU A 36 -9.33 8.30 19.60
CA GLU A 36 -9.93 9.49 20.23
C GLU A 36 -9.85 9.43 21.77
N GLU A 37 -9.94 8.25 22.37
CA GLU A 37 -9.68 8.04 23.81
C GLU A 37 -8.23 8.35 24.17
N LYS A 38 -7.28 8.04 23.30
CA LYS A 38 -5.85 8.28 23.55
C LYS A 38 -5.42 9.71 23.25
N PHE A 39 -6.07 10.39 22.30
CA PHE A 39 -5.71 11.72 21.81
C PHE A 39 -6.96 12.59 21.76
N SER A 40 -7.26 13.31 22.86
CA SER A 40 -8.48 14.10 23.04
C SER A 40 -8.65 15.24 22.01
N PHE A 41 -7.57 15.69 21.40
CA PHE A 41 -7.58 16.73 20.35
C PHE A 41 -7.91 16.18 18.95
N LEU A 42 -7.92 14.84 18.77
CA LEU A 42 -8.10 14.20 17.48
C LEU A 42 -9.58 14.04 17.15
N LYS A 43 -9.94 14.31 15.89
CA LYS A 43 -11.23 13.97 15.30
C LYS A 43 -11.06 12.92 14.21
N CYS A 44 -11.57 11.71 14.42
CA CYS A 44 -11.61 10.66 13.42
C CYS A 44 -12.96 10.62 12.70
N ILE A 45 -12.91 10.56 11.38
CA ILE A 45 -14.09 10.38 10.52
C ILE A 45 -13.96 9.06 9.80
N CYS A 46 -14.90 8.14 10.07
CA CYS A 46 -14.95 6.83 9.44
C CYS A 46 -15.77 6.89 8.15
N ILE A 47 -15.23 6.36 7.07
CA ILE A 47 -15.84 6.34 5.74
C ILE A 47 -15.96 4.87 5.33
N LYS A 48 -17.19 4.35 5.27
CA LYS A 48 -17.44 3.03 4.70
C LYS A 48 -17.43 3.14 3.19
N TYR A 49 -16.45 2.52 2.55
CA TYR A 49 -16.34 2.49 1.10
C TYR A 49 -15.63 1.23 0.61
N ASP A 50 -16.11 0.66 -0.48
CA ASP A 50 -15.46 -0.45 -1.17
C ASP A 50 -14.71 0.07 -2.39
N LEU A 51 -13.38 -0.07 -2.38
CA LEU A 51 -12.52 0.38 -3.47
C LEU A 51 -12.60 -0.49 -4.74
N THR A 52 -13.43 -1.53 -4.75
CA THR A 52 -13.83 -2.22 -6.00
C THR A 52 -14.81 -1.39 -6.81
N ASP A 53 -15.60 -0.51 -6.15
CA ASP A 53 -16.46 0.48 -6.80
C ASP A 53 -15.64 1.70 -7.22
N ILE A 54 -15.23 1.72 -8.48
CA ILE A 54 -14.43 2.81 -9.05
C ILE A 54 -15.27 4.02 -9.49
N ASN A 55 -16.59 3.86 -9.64
CA ASN A 55 -17.47 4.88 -10.25
C ASN A 55 -17.72 6.05 -9.30
N ASN A 56 -17.71 5.82 -7.99
CA ASN A 56 -18.05 6.82 -6.98
C ASN A 56 -16.82 7.45 -6.27
N LEU A 57 -15.61 7.16 -6.71
CA LEU A 57 -14.38 7.68 -6.09
C LEU A 57 -14.29 9.21 -6.12
N GLU A 58 -14.88 9.87 -7.12
CA GLU A 58 -14.90 11.34 -7.17
C GLU A 58 -15.65 11.97 -5.99
N ASN A 59 -16.67 11.31 -5.46
CA ASN A 59 -17.40 11.77 -4.27
C ASN A 59 -16.50 11.78 -3.03
N ILE A 60 -15.57 10.83 -2.93
CA ILE A 60 -14.55 10.81 -1.86
C ILE A 60 -13.68 12.07 -1.96
N VAL A 61 -13.19 12.38 -3.16
CA VAL A 61 -12.31 13.54 -3.36
C VAL A 61 -13.04 14.85 -3.13
N LYS A 62 -14.31 14.97 -3.57
CA LYS A 62 -15.13 16.19 -3.39
C LYS A 62 -15.42 16.45 -1.91
N ASN A 63 -15.74 15.42 -1.13
CA ASN A 63 -16.23 15.56 0.23
C ASN A 63 -15.13 15.64 1.29
N TYR A 64 -13.91 15.19 0.97
CA TYR A 64 -12.84 15.11 1.95
C TYR A 64 -11.60 15.88 1.49
N ASP A 65 -11.31 16.96 2.21
CA ASP A 65 -10.08 17.73 2.01
C ASP A 65 -9.00 17.26 2.98
N VAL A 66 -7.80 17.02 2.45
CA VAL A 66 -6.65 16.49 3.19
C VAL A 66 -5.35 17.16 2.74
N ASP A 67 -4.30 17.03 3.55
CA ASP A 67 -2.93 17.43 3.21
C ASP A 67 -2.06 16.21 2.87
N LEU A 68 -2.50 15.03 3.33
CA LEU A 68 -1.84 13.76 3.13
C LEU A 68 -2.86 12.68 2.75
N LEU A 69 -2.73 12.13 1.55
CA LEU A 69 -3.46 10.93 1.12
C LEU A 69 -2.54 9.71 1.27
N ILE A 70 -3.03 8.63 1.88
CA ILE A 70 -2.32 7.35 1.95
C ILE A 70 -3.15 6.24 1.31
N ASN A 71 -2.76 5.79 0.14
CA ASN A 71 -3.31 4.61 -0.53
C ASN A 71 -2.63 3.37 0.05
N CYS A 72 -3.26 2.77 1.07
CA CYS A 72 -2.74 1.61 1.79
C CYS A 72 -3.58 0.34 1.61
N ALA A 73 -4.81 0.46 1.15
CA ALA A 73 -5.66 -0.68 0.86
C ALA A 73 -5.02 -1.55 -0.23
N GLY A 74 -5.18 -2.85 -0.09
CA GLY A 74 -4.68 -3.80 -1.07
C GLY A 74 -4.82 -5.22 -0.56
N PHE A 75 -4.95 -6.16 -1.47
CA PHE A 75 -4.97 -7.59 -1.21
C PHE A 75 -4.38 -8.35 -2.38
N GLY A 76 -4.07 -9.62 -2.17
CA GLY A 76 -3.60 -10.54 -3.18
C GLY A 76 -3.58 -11.95 -2.63
N LYS A 77 -3.66 -12.93 -3.50
CA LYS A 77 -3.61 -14.35 -3.17
C LYS A 77 -2.35 -14.99 -3.72
N ILE A 78 -1.82 -15.96 -3.00
CA ILE A 78 -0.79 -16.88 -3.51
C ILE A 78 -1.50 -18.16 -3.90
N THR A 79 -1.70 -18.38 -5.19
CA THR A 79 -2.45 -19.52 -5.70
C THR A 79 -2.12 -19.81 -7.15
N ASP A 80 -2.55 -20.98 -7.64
CA ASP A 80 -2.58 -21.27 -9.07
C ASP A 80 -3.53 -20.30 -9.77
N PHE A 81 -3.15 -19.77 -10.94
CA PHE A 81 -3.93 -18.79 -11.67
C PHE A 81 -5.30 -19.29 -12.12
N LEU A 82 -5.42 -20.60 -12.40
CA LEU A 82 -6.69 -21.22 -12.77
C LEU A 82 -7.70 -21.33 -11.63
N LYS A 83 -7.27 -21.11 -10.38
CA LYS A 83 -8.15 -21.14 -9.20
C LYS A 83 -8.77 -19.80 -8.86
N LEU A 84 -8.40 -18.73 -9.56
CA LEU A 84 -8.99 -17.41 -9.40
C LEU A 84 -10.05 -17.19 -10.48
N SER A 85 -11.18 -16.63 -10.10
CA SER A 85 -12.18 -16.15 -11.05
C SER A 85 -11.74 -14.80 -11.64
N ASP A 86 -12.22 -14.49 -12.84
CA ASP A 86 -12.01 -13.18 -13.47
C ASP A 86 -12.45 -12.03 -12.55
N LYS A 87 -13.53 -12.22 -11.77
CA LYS A 87 -14.01 -11.26 -10.81
C LYS A 87 -12.98 -10.96 -9.70
N GLU A 88 -12.34 -11.98 -9.15
CA GLU A 88 -11.30 -11.81 -8.11
C GLU A 88 -10.08 -11.08 -8.65
N ASP A 89 -9.71 -11.35 -9.89
CA ASP A 89 -8.61 -10.65 -10.57
C ASP A 89 -8.97 -9.19 -10.82
N LEU A 90 -10.19 -8.89 -11.32
CA LEU A 90 -10.67 -7.53 -11.53
C LEU A 90 -10.79 -6.77 -10.20
N ASP A 91 -11.30 -7.39 -9.15
CA ASP A 91 -11.36 -6.78 -7.80
C ASP A 91 -9.95 -6.46 -7.29
N THR A 92 -8.97 -7.32 -7.54
CA THR A 92 -7.55 -7.09 -7.20
C THR A 92 -6.99 -5.91 -7.99
N ILE A 93 -7.26 -5.81 -9.28
CA ILE A 93 -6.84 -4.70 -10.15
C ILE A 93 -7.47 -3.39 -9.66
N ASN A 94 -8.78 -3.39 -9.41
CA ASN A 94 -9.50 -2.20 -8.98
C ASN A 94 -8.96 -1.65 -7.66
N VAL A 95 -8.80 -2.50 -6.64
CA VAL A 95 -8.35 -2.05 -5.31
C VAL A 95 -6.87 -1.70 -5.28
N ASN A 96 -6.02 -2.48 -5.96
CA ASN A 96 -4.57 -2.29 -5.86
C ASN A 96 -4.01 -1.25 -6.83
N PHE A 97 -4.71 -0.95 -7.93
CA PHE A 97 -4.21 -0.04 -8.96
C PHE A 97 -5.22 1.02 -9.40
N ILE A 98 -6.41 0.66 -9.87
CA ILE A 98 -7.33 1.63 -10.48
C ILE A 98 -7.79 2.67 -9.46
N SER A 99 -8.27 2.25 -8.30
CA SER A 99 -8.71 3.17 -7.25
C SER A 99 -7.59 4.08 -6.72
N PRO A 100 -6.39 3.55 -6.35
CA PRO A 100 -5.27 4.42 -5.98
C PRO A 100 -4.82 5.35 -7.12
N MET A 101 -4.86 4.92 -8.38
CA MET A 101 -4.53 5.75 -9.54
C MET A 101 -5.49 6.93 -9.67
N ILE A 102 -6.80 6.68 -9.62
CA ILE A 102 -7.83 7.74 -9.70
C ILE A 102 -7.70 8.71 -8.53
N LEU A 103 -7.61 8.20 -7.29
CA LEU A 103 -7.44 9.02 -6.10
C LEU A 103 -6.16 9.85 -6.16
N THR A 104 -5.04 9.24 -6.58
CA THR A 104 -3.76 9.95 -6.73
C THR A 104 -3.88 11.09 -7.73
N LYS A 105 -4.47 10.86 -8.91
CA LYS A 105 -4.66 11.90 -9.93
C LYS A 105 -5.53 13.04 -9.40
N LYS A 106 -6.69 12.73 -8.85
CA LYS A 106 -7.66 13.73 -8.39
C LYS A 106 -7.15 14.55 -7.20
N TYR A 107 -6.48 13.93 -6.23
CA TYR A 107 -5.85 14.66 -5.13
C TYR A 107 -4.62 15.46 -5.59
N SER A 108 -3.88 15.01 -6.61
CA SER A 108 -2.82 15.80 -7.21
C SER A 108 -3.33 17.11 -7.81
N GLU A 109 -4.49 17.08 -8.50
CA GLU A 109 -5.16 18.27 -9.01
C GLU A 109 -5.51 19.25 -7.87
N LYS A 110 -6.11 18.75 -6.75
CA LYS A 110 -6.40 19.56 -5.57
C LYS A 110 -5.15 20.16 -4.91
N PHE A 111 -4.11 19.35 -4.78
CA PHE A 111 -2.86 19.77 -4.15
C PHE A 111 -2.11 20.81 -4.98
N LEU A 112 -2.17 20.72 -6.32
CA LEU A 112 -1.62 21.76 -7.18
C LEU A 112 -2.37 23.10 -7.00
N GLN A 113 -3.71 23.06 -6.89
CA GLN A 113 -4.52 24.26 -6.62
C GLN A 113 -4.24 24.85 -5.23
N LYS A 114 -4.02 23.97 -4.22
CA LYS A 114 -3.69 24.37 -2.85
C LYS A 114 -2.24 24.87 -2.70
N GLY A 115 -1.37 24.48 -3.61
CA GLY A 115 0.07 24.79 -3.58
C GLY A 115 0.94 23.77 -2.82
N GLU A 116 0.35 22.81 -2.11
CA GLU A 116 1.08 21.76 -1.37
C GLU A 116 0.22 20.51 -1.13
N GLY A 117 0.87 19.38 -0.92
CA GLY A 117 0.24 18.13 -0.52
C GLY A 117 1.12 16.91 -0.78
N ILE A 118 0.85 15.84 -0.06
CA ILE A 118 1.60 14.59 -0.17
C ILE A 118 0.64 13.43 -0.43
N ILE A 119 0.95 12.62 -1.42
CA ILE A 119 0.31 11.34 -1.67
C ILE A 119 1.33 10.24 -1.40
N LEU A 120 0.96 9.24 -0.62
CA LEU A 120 1.76 8.04 -0.38
C LEU A 120 1.05 6.83 -0.95
N ASN A 121 1.68 6.15 -1.90
CA ASN A 121 1.23 4.88 -2.45
C ASN A 121 2.01 3.72 -1.82
N ILE A 122 1.30 2.80 -1.15
CA ILE A 122 1.88 1.58 -0.61
C ILE A 122 1.92 0.53 -1.71
N CYS A 123 3.09 0.39 -2.32
CA CYS A 123 3.40 -0.64 -3.30
C CYS A 123 3.77 -1.97 -2.61
N SER A 124 4.78 -2.66 -3.10
CA SER A 124 5.34 -3.89 -2.52
C SER A 124 6.73 -4.16 -3.12
N THR A 125 7.57 -4.95 -2.47
CA THR A 125 8.74 -5.54 -3.15
C THR A 125 8.33 -6.40 -4.34
N ALA A 126 7.09 -6.92 -4.36
CA ALA A 126 6.51 -7.61 -5.51
C ALA A 126 6.32 -6.73 -6.75
N ALA A 127 6.46 -5.41 -6.63
CA ALA A 127 6.45 -4.49 -7.76
C ALA A 127 7.77 -4.47 -8.56
N LEU A 128 8.84 -5.04 -8.01
CA LEU A 128 10.20 -4.87 -8.54
C LEU A 128 10.66 -6.04 -9.41
N TYR A 129 9.95 -7.16 -9.40
CA TYR A 129 10.19 -8.34 -10.22
C TYR A 129 8.93 -9.22 -10.31
N GLN A 130 8.95 -10.17 -11.23
CA GLN A 130 7.80 -11.01 -11.53
C GLN A 130 7.57 -12.07 -10.45
N HIS A 131 6.30 -12.30 -10.07
CA HIS A 131 5.95 -13.29 -9.05
C HIS A 131 5.01 -14.34 -9.64
N PRO A 132 5.51 -15.54 -10.03
CA PRO A 132 4.66 -16.68 -10.30
C PRO A 132 3.72 -16.93 -9.11
N TYR A 133 2.51 -17.42 -9.37
CA TYR A 133 1.44 -17.66 -8.37
C TYR A 133 0.89 -16.39 -7.69
N MET A 134 1.37 -15.20 -8.07
CA MET A 134 0.87 -13.88 -7.66
C MET A 134 0.85 -12.91 -8.86
N ALA A 135 0.62 -13.39 -10.06
CA ALA A 135 0.80 -12.62 -11.28
C ALA A 135 0.01 -11.30 -11.27
N VAL A 136 -1.30 -11.35 -11.04
CA VAL A 136 -2.16 -10.15 -11.02
C VAL A 136 -1.72 -9.19 -9.91
N TYR A 137 -1.48 -9.69 -8.69
CA TYR A 137 -1.03 -8.85 -7.58
C TYR A 137 0.28 -8.12 -7.91
N SER A 138 1.31 -8.83 -8.35
CA SER A 138 2.61 -8.23 -8.67
C SER A 138 2.50 -7.21 -9.81
N SER A 139 1.70 -7.52 -10.83
CA SER A 139 1.42 -6.59 -11.94
C SER A 139 0.74 -5.31 -11.46
N THR A 140 -0.28 -5.41 -10.59
CA THR A 140 -0.94 -4.21 -10.03
C THR A 140 0.01 -3.35 -9.20
N LYS A 141 0.88 -3.97 -8.41
CA LYS A 141 1.87 -3.24 -7.59
C LYS A 141 2.98 -2.62 -8.43
N SER A 142 3.39 -3.28 -9.52
CA SER A 142 4.32 -2.73 -10.50
C SER A 142 3.71 -1.54 -11.25
N ALA A 143 2.47 -1.67 -11.72
CA ALA A 143 1.74 -0.58 -12.36
C ALA A 143 1.61 0.64 -11.44
N LEU A 144 1.22 0.43 -10.18
CA LEU A 144 1.11 1.53 -9.19
C LEU A 144 2.46 2.20 -8.92
N LEU A 145 3.54 1.42 -8.82
CA LEU A 145 4.88 1.96 -8.60
C LEU A 145 5.33 2.83 -9.78
N HIS A 146 5.26 2.33 -11.00
CA HIS A 146 5.68 3.06 -12.20
C HIS A 146 4.83 4.31 -12.41
N TYR A 147 3.50 4.22 -12.28
CA TYR A 147 2.59 5.35 -12.33
C TYR A 147 2.98 6.44 -11.32
N SER A 148 3.23 6.02 -10.07
CA SER A 148 3.53 6.96 -8.98
C SER A 148 4.87 7.69 -9.20
N LEU A 149 5.90 6.98 -9.68
CA LEU A 149 7.22 7.58 -9.93
C LEU A 149 7.18 8.56 -11.10
N ALA A 150 6.49 8.21 -12.18
CA ALA A 150 6.33 9.09 -13.33
C ALA A 150 5.55 10.34 -12.96
N LEU A 151 4.42 10.19 -12.24
CA LEU A 151 3.61 11.31 -11.82
C LEU A 151 4.32 12.23 -10.81
N ASP A 152 5.13 11.67 -9.88
CA ASP A 152 5.91 12.51 -8.95
C ASP A 152 6.91 13.42 -9.69
N GLU A 153 7.52 12.94 -10.77
CA GLU A 153 8.41 13.76 -11.59
C GLU A 153 7.65 14.89 -12.29
N GLU A 154 6.52 14.58 -12.90
CA GLU A 154 5.67 15.59 -13.56
C GLU A 154 5.18 16.67 -12.58
N LEU A 155 4.75 16.24 -11.37
CA LEU A 155 4.28 17.16 -10.34
C LEU A 155 5.43 18.00 -9.77
N HIS A 156 6.60 17.40 -9.54
CA HIS A 156 7.78 18.11 -9.05
C HIS A 156 8.20 19.26 -9.98
N ASN A 157 8.08 19.05 -11.29
CA ASN A 157 8.37 20.09 -12.28
C ASN A 157 7.32 21.22 -12.28
N LYS A 158 6.07 20.94 -11.88
CA LYS A 158 5.00 21.95 -11.74
C LYS A 158 5.06 22.67 -10.40
N ASN A 159 5.20 21.92 -9.31
CA ASN A 159 5.28 22.45 -7.94
C ASN A 159 6.02 21.45 -7.02
N LYS A 160 7.18 21.86 -6.51
CA LYS A 160 8.04 21.04 -5.63
C LYS A 160 7.40 20.65 -4.31
N ASN A 161 6.36 21.33 -3.88
CA ASN A 161 5.64 21.03 -2.62
C ASN A 161 4.56 19.97 -2.78
N VAL A 162 4.19 19.63 -4.02
CA VAL A 162 3.23 18.55 -4.31
C VAL A 162 4.02 17.30 -4.68
N ARG A 163 3.83 16.22 -3.91
CA ARG A 163 4.65 15.01 -4.04
C ARG A 163 3.81 13.74 -4.07
N VAL A 164 4.25 12.78 -4.88
CA VAL A 164 3.76 11.38 -4.84
C VAL A 164 4.89 10.46 -4.40
N LEU A 165 4.77 9.91 -3.21
CA LEU A 165 5.77 9.04 -2.61
C LEU A 165 5.38 7.57 -2.80
N SER A 166 6.37 6.72 -3.06
CA SER A 166 6.17 5.28 -3.24
C SER A 166 7.00 4.49 -2.23
N VAL A 167 6.37 3.56 -1.53
CA VAL A 167 7.08 2.66 -0.63
C VAL A 167 6.81 1.21 -0.97
N CYS A 168 7.85 0.39 -0.94
CA CYS A 168 7.81 -1.04 -1.22
C CYS A 168 8.15 -1.84 0.05
N PRO A 169 7.15 -2.16 0.90
CA PRO A 169 7.34 -3.12 1.97
C PRO A 169 7.60 -4.51 1.40
N GLY A 170 8.44 -5.29 2.08
CA GLY A 170 8.52 -6.74 1.89
C GLY A 170 7.42 -7.47 2.66
N PRO A 171 7.51 -8.79 2.77
CA PRO A 171 6.60 -9.59 3.58
C PRO A 171 6.50 -9.01 5.00
N THR A 172 5.27 -8.71 5.41
CA THR A 172 4.97 -8.02 6.68
C THR A 172 4.00 -8.87 7.47
N ALA A 173 4.27 -9.05 8.77
CA ALA A 173 3.39 -9.73 9.69
C ALA A 173 2.08 -8.94 9.84
N SER A 174 1.05 -9.37 9.14
CA SER A 174 -0.27 -8.73 9.08
C SER A 174 -1.31 -9.75 8.60
N ASN A 175 -2.58 -9.38 8.64
CA ASN A 175 -3.67 -10.21 8.09
C ASN A 175 -3.82 -10.06 6.56
N PHE A 176 -2.71 -9.84 5.84
CA PHE A 176 -2.73 -9.71 4.38
C PHE A 176 -2.96 -11.07 3.71
N PHE A 177 -2.32 -12.12 4.20
CA PHE A 177 -2.55 -13.49 3.78
C PHE A 177 -3.46 -14.21 4.78
N ASP A 178 -4.23 -15.18 4.29
CA ASP A 178 -5.02 -16.06 5.13
C ASP A 178 -4.11 -16.84 6.10
N LYS A 179 -4.69 -17.28 7.23
CA LYS A 179 -3.92 -17.96 8.29
C LYS A 179 -3.20 -19.22 7.78
N ASP A 180 -3.81 -19.97 6.88
CA ASP A 180 -3.25 -21.19 6.29
C ASP A 180 -2.01 -20.87 5.44
N ILE A 181 -2.08 -19.83 4.64
CA ILE A 181 -0.92 -19.34 3.88
C ILE A 181 0.16 -18.80 4.80
N GLN A 182 -0.23 -18.07 5.85
CA GLN A 182 0.75 -17.60 6.86
C GLN A 182 1.48 -18.78 7.53
N ALA A 183 0.77 -19.82 7.93
CA ALA A 183 1.36 -21.02 8.55
C ALA A 183 2.41 -21.67 7.62
N LYS A 184 2.14 -21.73 6.31
CA LYS A 184 3.06 -22.30 5.31
C LYS A 184 4.36 -21.53 5.10
N PHE A 185 4.44 -20.27 5.51
CA PHE A 185 5.71 -19.55 5.54
C PHE A 185 6.70 -20.10 6.59
N GLY A 186 6.23 -20.89 7.56
CA GLY A 186 7.06 -21.61 8.53
C GLY A 186 8.09 -20.69 9.22
N SER A 187 9.35 -21.11 9.25
CA SER A 187 10.46 -20.34 9.84
C SER A 187 10.71 -19.00 9.15
N SER A 188 10.25 -18.82 7.91
CA SER A 188 10.39 -17.54 7.17
C SER A 188 9.58 -16.41 7.80
N GLN A 189 8.57 -16.71 8.61
CA GLN A 189 7.82 -15.69 9.37
C GLN A 189 8.74 -14.88 10.30
N LYS A 190 9.81 -15.47 10.84
CA LYS A 190 10.78 -14.77 11.69
C LYS A 190 11.50 -13.62 10.97
N PHE A 191 11.49 -13.64 9.64
CA PHE A 191 12.11 -12.60 8.82
C PHE A 191 11.13 -11.52 8.36
N MET A 192 9.84 -11.67 8.62
CA MET A 192 8.84 -10.67 8.32
C MET A 192 8.97 -9.49 9.30
N MET A 193 8.86 -8.28 8.76
CA MET A 193 8.81 -7.08 9.60
C MET A 193 7.43 -6.97 10.26
N SER A 194 7.38 -6.42 11.48
CA SER A 194 6.09 -6.08 12.08
C SER A 194 5.43 -4.91 11.34
N SER A 195 4.10 -4.89 11.29
CA SER A 195 3.34 -3.76 10.72
C SER A 195 3.69 -2.43 11.39
N LYS A 196 4.02 -2.46 12.69
CA LYS A 196 4.45 -1.30 13.49
C LYS A 196 5.79 -0.76 13.01
N ASP A 197 6.79 -1.62 12.79
CA ASP A 197 8.11 -1.20 12.31
C ASP A 197 8.08 -0.68 10.88
N VAL A 198 7.25 -1.30 10.02
CA VAL A 198 7.00 -0.82 8.66
C VAL A 198 6.39 0.58 8.71
N ALA A 199 5.32 0.78 9.48
CA ALA A 199 4.67 2.08 9.63
C ALA A 199 5.62 3.16 10.17
N LYS A 200 6.42 2.85 11.19
CA LYS A 200 7.44 3.77 11.74
C LYS A 200 8.44 4.25 10.67
N ARG A 201 8.87 3.34 9.78
CA ARG A 201 9.78 3.69 8.68
C ARG A 201 9.08 4.53 7.61
N ILE A 202 7.81 4.23 7.32
CA ILE A 202 7.00 4.98 6.36
C ILE A 202 6.81 6.43 6.84
N ILE A 203 6.52 6.65 8.12
CA ILE A 203 6.41 8.03 8.67
C ILE A 203 7.69 8.84 8.41
N LYS A 204 8.87 8.24 8.63
CA LYS A 204 10.15 8.92 8.33
C LYS A 204 10.34 9.23 6.84
N ILE A 205 9.76 8.41 5.95
CA ILE A 205 9.81 8.64 4.50
C ILE A 205 8.90 9.82 4.12
N ILE A 206 7.70 9.90 4.71
CA ILE A 206 6.79 11.02 4.54
C ILE A 206 7.44 12.33 5.01
N GLU A 207 8.01 12.35 6.23
CA GLU A 207 8.68 13.52 6.80
C GLU A 207 9.85 14.01 5.92
N LYS A 208 10.60 13.08 5.31
CA LYS A 208 11.71 13.40 4.40
C LYS A 208 11.28 13.63 2.95
N LYS A 209 10.00 13.52 2.64
CA LYS A 209 9.42 13.59 1.28
C LYS A 209 10.20 12.73 0.26
N LYS A 210 10.61 11.52 0.69
CA LYS A 210 11.46 10.66 -0.14
C LYS A 210 10.63 9.96 -1.22
N ARG A 211 10.91 10.25 -2.49
CA ARG A 211 10.17 9.74 -3.68
C ARG A 211 9.94 8.24 -3.65
N PHE A 212 10.99 7.45 -3.41
CA PHE A 212 10.95 5.99 -3.46
C PHE A 212 11.73 5.36 -2.31
N SER A 213 11.18 4.28 -1.72
CA SER A 213 11.91 3.51 -0.71
C SER A 213 11.44 2.05 -0.62
N ILE A 214 12.41 1.14 -0.64
CA ILE A 214 12.21 -0.24 -0.20
C ILE A 214 12.34 -0.26 1.32
N ILE A 215 11.36 -0.87 2.01
CA ILE A 215 11.32 -0.92 3.47
C ILE A 215 12.12 -2.13 3.99
N GLY A 216 13.10 -1.85 4.84
CA GLY A 216 13.96 -2.86 5.48
C GLY A 216 15.25 -3.15 4.72
N PHE A 217 16.35 -3.25 5.46
CA PHE A 217 17.67 -3.49 4.88
C PHE A 217 17.75 -4.83 4.16
N ARG A 218 17.23 -5.89 4.78
CA ARG A 218 17.20 -7.24 4.17
C ARG A 218 16.45 -7.24 2.83
N ASN A 219 15.32 -6.56 2.77
CA ASN A 219 14.56 -6.44 1.51
C ASN A 219 15.37 -5.70 0.45
N LYS A 220 16.05 -4.61 0.82
CA LYS A 220 16.94 -3.87 -0.11
C LYS A 220 18.04 -4.76 -0.65
N LEU A 221 18.72 -5.49 0.23
CA LEU A 221 19.81 -6.39 -0.15
C LEU A 221 19.30 -7.52 -1.06
N SER A 222 18.17 -8.15 -0.69
CA SER A 222 17.58 -9.20 -1.53
C SER A 222 17.20 -8.70 -2.91
N MET A 223 16.60 -7.49 -3.00
CA MET A 223 16.26 -6.89 -4.29
C MET A 223 17.51 -6.57 -5.12
N PHE A 224 18.53 -6.03 -4.48
CA PHE A 224 19.81 -5.75 -5.15
C PHE A 224 20.42 -7.04 -5.72
N LEU A 225 20.49 -8.10 -4.93
CA LEU A 225 21.05 -9.39 -5.37
C LEU A 225 20.22 -10.03 -6.49
N LEU A 226 18.88 -9.99 -6.39
CA LEU A 226 18.00 -10.50 -7.43
C LEU A 226 18.19 -9.74 -8.76
N ASN A 227 18.36 -8.42 -8.71
CA ASN A 227 18.55 -7.61 -9.92
C ASN A 227 19.88 -7.89 -10.65
N LEU A 228 20.84 -8.56 -10.01
CA LEU A 228 22.07 -9.00 -10.67
C LEU A 228 21.87 -10.28 -11.51
N LEU A 229 20.76 -10.96 -11.33
CA LEU A 229 20.46 -12.21 -12.02
C LEU A 229 19.67 -11.94 -13.32
N PRO A 230 19.85 -12.77 -14.37
CA PRO A 230 18.98 -12.76 -15.55
C PRO A 230 17.52 -12.99 -15.17
N ALA A 231 16.58 -12.36 -15.88
CA ALA A 231 15.14 -12.42 -15.59
C ALA A 231 14.58 -13.87 -15.51
N SER A 232 15.06 -14.76 -16.36
CA SER A 232 14.68 -16.19 -16.35
C SER A 232 15.05 -16.89 -15.04
N LEU A 233 16.22 -16.56 -14.49
CA LEU A 233 16.68 -17.11 -13.21
C LEU A 233 15.93 -16.51 -12.02
N GLN A 234 15.66 -15.19 -12.05
CA GLN A 234 14.80 -14.53 -11.07
C GLN A 234 13.43 -15.23 -10.99
N LEU A 235 12.75 -15.40 -12.13
CA LEU A 235 11.46 -16.08 -12.24
C LEU A 235 11.49 -17.49 -11.64
N ARG A 236 12.52 -18.27 -11.97
CA ARG A 236 12.67 -19.64 -11.49
C ARG A 236 12.84 -19.69 -9.96
N LEU A 237 13.70 -18.84 -9.40
CA LEU A 237 13.95 -18.78 -7.95
C LEU A 237 12.71 -18.34 -7.17
N VAL A 238 12.06 -17.28 -7.61
CA VAL A 238 10.83 -16.79 -6.98
C VAL A 238 9.71 -17.82 -7.10
N GLY A 239 9.55 -18.44 -8.27
CA GLY A 239 8.57 -19.49 -8.49
C GLY A 239 8.79 -20.71 -7.58
N LEU A 240 10.02 -21.13 -7.36
CA LEU A 240 10.33 -22.24 -6.45
C LEU A 240 9.98 -21.93 -5.00
N VAL A 241 10.24 -20.70 -4.54
CA VAL A 241 9.88 -20.25 -3.19
C VAL A 241 8.36 -20.23 -3.01
N LEU A 242 7.62 -19.61 -3.92
CA LEU A 242 6.17 -19.48 -3.82
C LEU A 242 5.44 -20.80 -4.04
N LYS A 243 5.97 -21.69 -4.89
CA LYS A 243 5.42 -23.05 -5.09
C LYS A 243 5.37 -23.86 -3.80
N LYS A 244 6.33 -23.66 -2.90
CA LYS A 244 6.33 -24.33 -1.57
C LYS A 244 5.18 -23.85 -0.68
N VAL A 245 4.71 -22.64 -0.89
CA VAL A 245 3.61 -22.04 -0.11
C VAL A 245 2.24 -22.51 -0.60
N ILE A 246 2.10 -22.91 -1.88
CA ILE A 246 0.82 -23.36 -2.44
C ILE A 246 0.62 -24.88 -2.33
N LYS A 247 1.68 -25.66 -2.10
CA LYS A 247 1.59 -27.09 -1.78
C LYS A 247 1.21 -27.29 -0.32
#